data_3f2de702d2eca9547ceeba1151d85210
#
_entry.id   3f2de702d2eca9547ceeba1151d85210
#
_cell.length_a   1.000
_cell.length_b   1.000
_cell.length_c   1.000
_cell.angle_alpha   90.00
_cell.angle_beta   90.00
_cell.angle_gamma   90.00
#
_symmetry.space_group_name_H-M   'P 1'
#
loop_
_entity.id
_entity.type
_entity.pdbx_description
1 polymer ?
#
loop_
_entity_poly.entity_id
_entity_poly.type
_entity_poly.pdbx_seq_one_letter_code
_entity_poly.pdbx_strand_id
1 'polypeptide(L)'
;KNFISSAIFAAVIMFFSVVHYSFPGVITIMDDFPTHPDIRLTSIKWVETIFDYAVLKGDALFTAITIGIRSVLDFLELLFVKTPWIVIITTIVTLTGLAAGPRAAIYSAGFLCYMGFLGFWVKAMTTLALLGTAAVLSIIIGIPLGIFCARRQRFYSMIRPIMDFMQTMPAFVFMIPVIAFFGTGKVAAVIITMIFGGTPVVRLTVLGLRGVPETI
;
A
#
# COMPACT_ATOMS: atom_id res chain seq x y z
N LYS A 1 -16.81 37.04 11.64
CA LYS A 1 -15.71 37.07 10.63
C LYS A 1 -15.95 36.13 9.46
N ASN A 2 -16.50 34.93 9.69
CA ASN A 2 -16.71 33.92 8.64
C ASN A 2 -17.79 34.32 7.61
N PHE A 3 -18.81 35.08 8.03
CA PHE A 3 -19.90 35.50 7.15
C PHE A 3 -19.46 36.50 6.07
N ILE A 4 -18.60 37.45 6.43
CA ILE A 4 -18.05 38.45 5.47
C ILE A 4 -17.16 37.75 4.45
N SER A 5 -16.33 36.82 4.89
CA SER A 5 -15.46 36.02 4.01
C SER A 5 -16.27 35.15 3.04
N SER A 6 -17.34 34.51 3.50
CA SER A 6 -18.25 33.74 2.63
C SER A 6 -19.01 34.61 1.65
N ALA A 7 -19.43 35.81 2.07
CA ALA A 7 -20.10 36.75 1.17
C ALA A 7 -19.17 37.31 0.08
N ILE A 8 -17.91 37.60 0.42
CA ILE A 8 -16.89 38.00 -0.55
C ILE A 8 -16.62 36.87 -1.55
N PHE A 9 -16.47 35.65 -1.07
CA PHE A 9 -16.24 34.48 -1.93
C PHE A 9 -17.41 34.25 -2.89
N ALA A 10 -18.64 34.32 -2.38
CA ALA A 10 -19.84 34.18 -3.21
C ALA A 10 -19.95 35.32 -4.25
N ALA A 11 -19.62 36.57 -3.86
CA ALA A 11 -19.63 37.70 -4.77
C ALA A 11 -18.58 37.58 -5.89
N VAL A 12 -17.38 37.03 -5.57
CA VAL A 12 -16.34 36.76 -6.56
C VAL A 12 -16.77 35.71 -7.56
N ILE A 13 -17.33 34.59 -7.09
CA ILE A 13 -17.86 33.52 -7.97
C ILE A 13 -18.97 34.07 -8.87
N MET A 14 -19.91 34.81 -8.27
CA MET A 14 -21.02 35.41 -9.01
C MET A 14 -20.53 36.41 -10.09
N PHE A 15 -19.56 37.26 -9.76
CA PHE A 15 -18.94 38.15 -10.70
C PHE A 15 -18.32 37.45 -11.90
N PHE A 16 -17.47 36.42 -11.66
CA PHE A 16 -16.86 35.67 -12.74
C PHE A 16 -17.89 34.87 -13.56
N SER A 17 -18.93 34.34 -12.93
CA SER A 17 -20.02 33.68 -13.64
C SER A 17 -20.80 34.64 -14.54
N VAL A 18 -21.14 35.82 -14.03
CA VAL A 18 -21.84 36.83 -14.81
C VAL A 18 -21.00 37.30 -16.00
N VAL A 19 -19.70 37.53 -15.80
CA VAL A 19 -18.78 37.92 -16.87
C VAL A 19 -18.67 36.83 -17.93
N HIS A 20 -18.54 35.57 -17.53
CA HIS A 20 -18.51 34.44 -18.46
C HIS A 20 -19.77 34.33 -19.32
N TYR A 21 -20.95 34.39 -18.69
CA TYR A 21 -22.23 34.29 -19.42
C TYR A 21 -22.60 35.54 -20.24
N SER A 22 -22.12 36.73 -19.84
CA SER A 22 -22.42 37.97 -20.55
C SER A 22 -21.53 38.23 -21.76
N PHE A 23 -20.34 37.62 -21.79
CA PHE A 23 -19.34 37.85 -22.85
C PHE A 23 -18.77 36.53 -23.38
N PRO A 24 -19.62 35.62 -23.93
CA PRO A 24 -19.15 34.32 -24.42
C PRO A 24 -18.17 34.51 -25.59
N GLY A 25 -16.98 33.91 -25.47
CA GLY A 25 -15.95 33.94 -26.51
C GLY A 25 -15.09 35.23 -26.60
N VAL A 26 -15.34 36.25 -25.76
CA VAL A 26 -14.51 37.47 -25.73
C VAL A 26 -13.31 37.28 -24.78
N ILE A 27 -13.44 36.46 -23.74
CA ILE A 27 -12.38 36.19 -22.77
C ILE A 27 -12.03 34.71 -22.83
N THR A 28 -11.28 34.30 -23.83
CA THR A 28 -10.81 32.92 -24.04
C THR A 28 -10.01 32.34 -22.85
N ILE A 29 -9.40 33.20 -22.03
CA ILE A 29 -8.69 32.77 -20.79
C ILE A 29 -9.66 32.22 -19.70
N MET A 30 -10.95 32.60 -19.73
CA MET A 30 -11.95 32.11 -18.79
C MET A 30 -12.61 30.81 -19.27
N ASP A 31 -12.63 30.56 -20.57
CA ASP A 31 -13.23 29.38 -21.16
C ASP A 31 -12.26 28.19 -21.12
N ASP A 32 -10.98 28.46 -21.43
CA ASP A 32 -9.93 27.42 -21.41
C ASP A 32 -8.76 27.86 -20.53
N PHE A 33 -8.32 26.91 -19.67
CA PHE A 33 -7.09 27.14 -18.89
C PHE A 33 -5.89 27.31 -19.84
N PRO A 34 -5.05 28.34 -19.68
CA PRO A 34 -3.91 28.61 -20.57
C PRO A 34 -2.89 27.44 -20.46
N THR A 35 -3.01 26.50 -21.38
CA THR A 35 -2.09 25.38 -21.48
C THR A 35 -0.91 25.74 -22.38
N HIS A 36 0.32 25.53 -21.86
CA HIS A 36 1.53 25.59 -22.67
C HIS A 36 1.91 24.15 -23.07
N PRO A 37 1.65 23.74 -24.32
CA PRO A 37 1.95 22.39 -24.78
C PRO A 37 3.43 22.03 -24.61
N ASP A 38 4.33 22.99 -24.79
CA ASP A 38 5.78 22.76 -24.63
C ASP A 38 6.17 22.44 -23.19
N ILE A 39 5.58 23.11 -22.19
CA ILE A 39 5.83 22.82 -20.77
C ILE A 39 5.33 21.41 -20.44
N ARG A 40 4.14 21.05 -20.90
CA ARG A 40 3.58 19.71 -20.68
C ARG A 40 4.45 18.64 -21.31
N LEU A 41 4.82 18.79 -22.58
CA LEU A 41 5.64 17.82 -23.30
C LEU A 41 7.05 17.69 -22.70
N THR A 42 7.64 18.81 -22.29
CA THR A 42 8.94 18.83 -21.62
C THR A 42 8.87 18.11 -20.27
N SER A 43 7.83 18.38 -19.47
CA SER A 43 7.64 17.73 -18.17
C SER A 43 7.44 16.22 -18.32
N ILE A 44 6.65 15.78 -19.30
CA ILE A 44 6.46 14.35 -19.60
C ILE A 44 7.80 13.70 -19.96
N LYS A 45 8.58 14.28 -20.89
CA LYS A 45 9.88 13.77 -21.31
C LYS A 45 10.88 13.67 -20.13
N TRP A 46 10.88 14.67 -19.23
CA TRP A 46 11.71 14.61 -18.04
C TRP A 46 11.37 13.44 -17.13
N VAL A 47 10.07 13.24 -16.86
CA VAL A 47 9.59 12.12 -16.05
C VAL A 47 9.92 10.79 -16.73
N GLU A 48 9.65 10.64 -18.01
CA GLU A 48 9.98 9.45 -18.79
C GLU A 48 11.50 9.15 -18.75
N THR A 49 12.34 10.14 -18.99
CA THR A 49 13.80 9.97 -18.99
C THR A 49 14.33 9.51 -17.62
N ILE A 50 13.84 10.15 -16.54
CA ILE A 50 14.22 9.76 -15.17
C ILE A 50 13.76 8.34 -14.89
N PHE A 51 12.55 7.99 -15.33
CA PHE A 51 11.95 6.69 -15.11
C PHE A 51 12.72 5.60 -15.87
N ASP A 52 12.97 5.81 -17.16
CA ASP A 52 13.74 4.87 -18.01
C ASP A 52 15.16 4.66 -17.48
N TYR A 53 15.81 5.74 -17.04
CA TYR A 53 17.12 5.64 -16.41
C TYR A 53 17.07 4.81 -15.12
N ALA A 54 16.05 5.01 -14.27
CA ALA A 54 15.86 4.25 -13.04
C ALA A 54 15.59 2.76 -13.33
N VAL A 55 14.79 2.44 -14.34
CA VAL A 55 14.51 1.07 -14.77
C VAL A 55 15.79 0.41 -15.29
N LEU A 56 16.50 1.05 -16.22
CA LEU A 56 17.71 0.49 -16.84
C LEU A 56 18.84 0.26 -15.83
N LYS A 57 19.07 1.19 -14.91
CA LYS A 57 20.12 1.06 -13.89
C LYS A 57 19.71 0.18 -12.72
N GLY A 58 18.42 0.11 -12.44
CA GLY A 58 17.85 -0.66 -11.33
C GLY A 58 17.47 -2.09 -11.68
N ASP A 59 17.55 -2.52 -12.93
CA ASP A 59 17.05 -3.82 -13.41
C ASP A 59 17.58 -5.00 -12.57
N ALA A 60 18.88 -5.05 -12.33
CA ALA A 60 19.48 -6.09 -11.48
C ALA A 60 18.93 -6.10 -10.06
N LEU A 61 18.70 -4.92 -9.47
CA LEU A 61 18.12 -4.78 -8.13
C LEU A 61 16.65 -5.20 -8.12
N PHE A 62 15.86 -4.73 -9.08
CA PHE A 62 14.43 -5.09 -9.19
C PHE A 62 14.24 -6.58 -9.44
N THR A 63 15.10 -7.17 -10.27
CA THR A 63 15.12 -8.62 -10.52
C THR A 63 15.49 -9.40 -9.25
N ALA A 64 16.50 -8.98 -8.50
CA ALA A 64 16.89 -9.63 -7.24
C ALA A 64 15.75 -9.55 -6.20
N ILE A 65 15.11 -8.39 -6.05
CA ILE A 65 13.94 -8.22 -5.17
C ILE A 65 12.79 -9.14 -5.61
N THR A 66 12.52 -9.19 -6.91
CA THR A 66 11.48 -10.06 -7.48
C THR A 66 11.74 -11.53 -7.18
N ILE A 67 12.97 -12.00 -7.35
CA ILE A 67 13.37 -13.39 -7.05
C ILE A 67 13.18 -13.67 -5.55
N GLY A 68 13.63 -12.77 -4.68
CA GLY A 68 13.47 -12.92 -3.23
C GLY A 68 11.98 -13.00 -2.80
N ILE A 69 11.14 -12.13 -3.33
CA ILE A 69 9.70 -12.14 -3.05
C ILE A 69 9.06 -13.43 -3.58
N ARG A 70 9.39 -13.83 -4.81
CA ARG A 70 8.87 -15.06 -5.42
C ARG A 70 9.24 -16.30 -4.61
N SER A 71 10.47 -16.40 -4.11
CA SER A 71 10.89 -17.54 -3.30
C SER A 71 10.01 -17.74 -2.07
N VAL A 72 9.69 -16.66 -1.36
CA VAL A 72 8.80 -16.73 -0.19
C VAL A 72 7.35 -17.02 -0.61
N LEU A 73 6.89 -16.38 -1.69
CA LEU A 73 5.55 -16.58 -2.22
C LEU A 73 5.32 -18.00 -2.70
N ASP A 74 6.24 -18.56 -3.47
CA ASP A 74 6.15 -19.92 -4.02
C ASP A 74 6.13 -20.96 -2.89
N PHE A 75 6.93 -20.72 -1.83
CA PHE A 75 6.88 -21.56 -0.62
C PHE A 75 5.51 -21.50 0.07
N LEU A 76 4.93 -20.31 0.24
CA LEU A 76 3.61 -20.19 0.86
C LEU A 76 2.48 -20.66 -0.07
N GLU A 77 2.61 -20.53 -1.37
CA GLU A 77 1.67 -21.13 -2.32
C GLU A 77 1.74 -22.68 -2.27
N LEU A 78 2.93 -23.23 -2.15
CA LEU A 78 3.09 -24.68 -1.92
C LEU A 78 2.35 -25.10 -0.65
N LEU A 79 2.51 -24.36 0.42
CA LEU A 79 1.91 -24.66 1.73
C LEU A 79 0.38 -24.51 1.71
N PHE A 80 -0.17 -23.47 1.10
CA PHE A 80 -1.62 -23.18 1.17
C PHE A 80 -2.41 -23.71 -0.02
N VAL A 81 -1.86 -23.66 -1.23
CA VAL A 81 -2.61 -23.99 -2.45
C VAL A 81 -2.44 -25.48 -2.81
N LYS A 82 -1.24 -26.03 -2.62
CA LYS A 82 -0.96 -27.44 -2.98
C LYS A 82 -1.26 -28.44 -1.87
N THR A 83 -1.41 -27.98 -0.62
CA THR A 83 -1.81 -28.84 0.50
C THR A 83 -3.29 -29.23 0.37
N PRO A 84 -3.68 -30.47 0.66
CA PRO A 84 -5.08 -30.90 0.65
C PRO A 84 -5.94 -30.01 1.54
N TRP A 85 -7.11 -29.60 1.03
CA TRP A 85 -8.02 -28.69 1.71
C TRP A 85 -8.40 -29.15 3.14
N ILE A 86 -8.53 -30.44 3.34
CA ILE A 86 -8.88 -31.04 4.65
C ILE A 86 -7.81 -30.75 5.70
N VAL A 87 -6.51 -30.81 5.32
CA VAL A 87 -5.39 -30.52 6.21
C VAL A 87 -5.40 -29.04 6.62
N ILE A 88 -5.68 -28.17 5.67
CA ILE A 88 -5.74 -26.72 5.95
C ILE A 88 -6.91 -26.37 6.86
N ILE A 89 -8.11 -26.91 6.57
CA ILE A 89 -9.28 -26.70 7.43
C ILE A 89 -9.02 -27.21 8.83
N THR A 90 -8.55 -28.45 8.97
CA THR A 90 -8.29 -29.03 10.30
C THR A 90 -7.24 -28.23 11.07
N THR A 91 -6.16 -27.80 10.42
CA THR A 91 -5.12 -26.98 11.03
C THR A 91 -5.67 -25.63 11.53
N ILE A 92 -6.39 -24.88 10.66
CA ILE A 92 -6.95 -23.57 11.02
C ILE A 92 -7.98 -23.72 12.14
N VAL A 93 -8.89 -24.67 12.04
CA VAL A 93 -9.94 -24.92 13.05
C VAL A 93 -9.34 -25.31 14.39
N THR A 94 -8.33 -26.18 14.39
CA THR A 94 -7.63 -26.59 15.62
C THR A 94 -6.91 -25.41 16.25
N LEU A 95 -6.13 -24.65 15.48
CA LEU A 95 -5.43 -23.45 15.98
C LEU A 95 -6.41 -22.40 16.52
N THR A 96 -7.50 -22.17 15.81
CA THR A 96 -8.55 -21.23 16.25
C THR A 96 -9.23 -21.72 17.53
N GLY A 97 -9.48 -23.04 17.62
CA GLY A 97 -10.07 -23.65 18.81
C GLY A 97 -9.18 -23.52 20.05
N LEU A 98 -7.87 -23.73 19.88
CA LEU A 98 -6.89 -23.60 20.96
C LEU A 98 -6.68 -22.15 21.40
N ALA A 99 -6.68 -21.21 20.43
CA ALA A 99 -6.40 -19.80 20.71
C ALA A 99 -7.64 -19.01 21.20
N ALA A 100 -8.81 -19.27 20.63
CA ALA A 100 -10.03 -18.47 20.85
C ALA A 100 -11.25 -19.28 21.31
N GLY A 101 -11.07 -20.59 21.50
CA GLY A 101 -12.07 -21.49 22.04
C GLY A 101 -13.01 -22.13 20.98
N PRO A 102 -13.89 -23.07 21.43
CA PRO A 102 -14.65 -23.94 20.52
C PRO A 102 -15.67 -23.18 19.65
N ARG A 103 -16.22 -22.09 20.14
CA ARG A 103 -17.16 -21.28 19.36
C ARG A 103 -16.49 -20.66 18.14
N ALA A 104 -15.28 -20.14 18.29
CA ALA A 104 -14.49 -19.57 17.19
C ALA A 104 -14.08 -20.67 16.19
N ALA A 105 -13.75 -21.87 16.67
CA ALA A 105 -13.46 -23.02 15.82
C ALA A 105 -14.66 -23.40 14.93
N ILE A 106 -15.87 -23.45 15.49
CA ILE A 106 -17.09 -23.76 14.73
C ILE A 106 -17.34 -22.70 13.65
N TYR A 107 -17.22 -21.41 13.99
CA TYR A 107 -17.39 -20.34 13.00
C TYR A 107 -16.33 -20.41 11.88
N SER A 108 -15.07 -20.60 12.21
CA SER A 108 -14.01 -20.72 11.21
C SER A 108 -14.21 -21.94 10.29
N ALA A 109 -14.62 -23.09 10.85
CA ALA A 109 -14.97 -24.27 10.07
C ALA A 109 -16.13 -23.98 9.11
N GLY A 110 -17.22 -23.37 9.61
CA GLY A 110 -18.39 -23.01 8.80
C GLY A 110 -18.05 -22.07 7.64
N PHE A 111 -17.27 -21.01 7.89
CA PHE A 111 -16.85 -20.06 6.86
C PHE A 111 -15.90 -20.67 5.83
N LEU A 112 -14.94 -21.51 6.26
CA LEU A 112 -14.03 -22.20 5.34
C LEU A 112 -14.78 -23.19 4.45
N CYS A 113 -15.69 -23.98 5.00
CA CYS A 113 -16.54 -24.87 4.23
C CYS A 113 -17.43 -24.10 3.26
N TYR A 114 -18.10 -23.03 3.71
CA TYR A 114 -18.93 -22.19 2.86
C TYR A 114 -18.14 -21.61 1.67
N MET A 115 -16.94 -21.09 1.91
CA MET A 115 -16.05 -20.57 0.87
C MET A 115 -15.62 -21.67 -0.11
N GLY A 116 -15.37 -22.88 0.40
CA GLY A 116 -15.08 -24.06 -0.42
C GLY A 116 -16.24 -24.46 -1.33
N PHE A 117 -17.46 -24.52 -0.78
CA PHE A 117 -18.67 -24.83 -1.56
C PHE A 117 -18.98 -23.81 -2.66
N LEU A 118 -18.65 -22.53 -2.44
CA LEU A 118 -18.78 -21.49 -3.47
C LEU A 118 -17.70 -21.54 -4.56
N GLY A 119 -16.73 -22.46 -4.48
CA GLY A 119 -15.65 -22.60 -5.46
C GLY A 119 -14.53 -21.54 -5.31
N PHE A 120 -14.50 -20.78 -4.22
CA PHE A 120 -13.47 -19.76 -3.98
C PHE A 120 -12.22 -20.28 -3.26
N TRP A 121 -12.12 -21.59 -3.00
CA TRP A 121 -11.03 -22.18 -2.23
C TRP A 121 -9.65 -21.79 -2.72
N VAL A 122 -9.35 -22.03 -4.01
CA VAL A 122 -8.04 -21.72 -4.58
C VAL A 122 -7.72 -20.23 -4.53
N LYS A 123 -8.70 -19.37 -4.83
CA LYS A 123 -8.53 -17.90 -4.75
C LYS A 123 -8.22 -17.44 -3.34
N ALA A 124 -8.91 -17.99 -2.36
CA ALA A 124 -8.71 -17.68 -0.95
C ALA A 124 -7.31 -18.14 -0.46
N MET A 125 -6.89 -19.34 -0.82
CA MET A 125 -5.56 -19.84 -0.47
C MET A 125 -4.44 -19.04 -1.15
N THR A 126 -4.62 -18.64 -2.39
CA THR A 126 -3.68 -17.74 -3.09
C THR A 126 -3.62 -16.38 -2.41
N THR A 127 -4.75 -15.81 -2.01
CA THR A 127 -4.78 -14.54 -1.25
C THR A 127 -4.08 -14.67 0.09
N LEU A 128 -4.28 -15.79 0.79
CA LEU A 128 -3.60 -16.08 2.05
C LEU A 128 -2.08 -16.19 1.87
N ALA A 129 -1.62 -16.82 0.79
CA ALA A 129 -0.20 -16.89 0.45
C ALA A 129 0.39 -15.49 0.16
N LEU A 130 -0.33 -14.64 -0.58
CA LEU A 130 0.08 -13.26 -0.86
C LEU A 130 0.17 -12.43 0.42
N LEU A 131 -0.85 -12.45 1.25
CA LEU A 131 -0.87 -11.73 2.53
C LEU A 131 0.19 -12.26 3.49
N GLY A 132 0.35 -13.58 3.57
CA GLY A 132 1.39 -14.23 4.36
C GLY A 132 2.79 -13.81 3.92
N THR A 133 3.04 -13.77 2.60
CA THR A 133 4.31 -13.28 2.04
C THR A 133 4.58 -11.83 2.44
N ALA A 134 3.60 -10.96 2.26
CA ALA A 134 3.73 -9.55 2.63
C ALA A 134 3.96 -9.38 4.14
N ALA A 135 3.28 -10.17 4.99
CA ALA A 135 3.45 -10.14 6.43
C ALA A 135 4.86 -10.60 6.85
N VAL A 136 5.33 -11.72 6.32
CA VAL A 136 6.69 -12.25 6.61
C VAL A 136 7.75 -11.22 6.22
N LEU A 137 7.67 -10.66 5.01
CA LEU A 137 8.62 -9.65 4.56
C LEU A 137 8.52 -8.35 5.36
N SER A 138 7.31 -7.92 5.73
CA SER A 138 7.10 -6.76 6.61
C SER A 138 7.74 -6.97 7.98
N ILE A 139 7.71 -8.17 8.53
CA ILE A 139 8.35 -8.52 9.80
C ILE A 139 9.87 -8.54 9.64
N ILE A 140 10.39 -9.22 8.61
CA ILE A 140 11.83 -9.36 8.36
C ILE A 140 12.50 -8.00 8.14
N ILE A 141 11.83 -7.07 7.46
CA ILE A 141 12.37 -5.74 7.17
C ILE A 141 11.96 -4.74 8.27
N GLY A 142 10.71 -4.79 8.70
CA GLY A 142 10.14 -3.80 9.62
C GLY A 142 10.69 -3.88 11.04
N ILE A 143 10.94 -5.09 11.58
CA ILE A 143 11.51 -5.22 12.92
C ILE A 143 12.95 -4.67 12.99
N PRO A 144 13.91 -5.06 12.13
CA PRO A 144 15.26 -4.48 12.15
C PRO A 144 15.25 -2.97 11.94
N LEU A 145 14.43 -2.47 11.01
CA LEU A 145 14.27 -1.04 10.79
C LEU A 145 13.69 -0.34 12.03
N GLY A 146 12.70 -0.94 12.68
CA GLY A 146 12.11 -0.45 13.92
C GLY A 146 13.13 -0.39 15.07
N ILE A 147 13.96 -1.42 15.24
CA ILE A 147 15.04 -1.45 16.23
C ILE A 147 16.04 -0.32 15.95
N PHE A 148 16.44 -0.14 14.70
CA PHE A 148 17.35 0.94 14.31
C PHE A 148 16.74 2.32 14.59
N CYS A 149 15.46 2.52 14.26
CA CYS A 149 14.71 3.74 14.54
C CYS A 149 14.57 4.00 16.05
N ALA A 150 14.35 2.96 16.86
CA ALA A 150 14.24 3.09 18.31
C ALA A 150 15.52 3.59 18.94
N ARG A 151 16.68 3.09 18.46
CA ARG A 151 18.02 3.45 18.95
C ARG A 151 18.48 4.83 18.46
N ARG A 152 17.96 5.34 17.34
CA ARG A 152 18.39 6.60 16.72
C ARG A 152 17.24 7.55 16.50
N GLN A 153 16.99 8.41 17.50
CA GLN A 153 15.87 9.37 17.48
C GLN A 153 15.89 10.29 16.25
N ARG A 154 17.05 10.78 15.83
CA ARG A 154 17.17 11.66 14.65
C ARG A 154 16.71 10.95 13.39
N PHE A 155 17.10 9.69 13.22
CA PHE A 155 16.70 8.88 12.07
C PHE A 155 15.21 8.60 12.07
N TYR A 156 14.63 8.27 13.24
CA TYR A 156 13.19 8.08 13.38
C TYR A 156 12.40 9.34 13.03
N SER A 157 12.86 10.52 13.46
CA SER A 157 12.21 11.80 13.14
C SER A 157 12.21 12.11 11.64
N MET A 158 13.21 11.63 10.88
CA MET A 158 13.26 11.77 9.43
C MET A 158 12.34 10.77 8.71
N ILE A 159 12.25 9.54 9.19
CA ILE A 159 11.44 8.47 8.54
C ILE A 159 9.96 8.60 8.89
N ARG A 160 9.63 9.10 10.09
CA ARG A 160 8.25 9.23 10.56
C ARG A 160 7.34 9.96 9.56
N PRO A 161 7.68 11.15 9.03
CA PRO A 161 6.83 11.83 8.05
C PRO A 161 6.62 11.01 6.77
N ILE A 162 7.64 10.26 6.32
CA ILE A 162 7.55 9.38 5.15
C ILE A 162 6.55 8.26 5.42
N MET A 163 6.62 7.62 6.59
CA MET A 163 5.66 6.60 7.00
C MET A 163 4.24 7.16 7.15
N ASP A 164 4.09 8.38 7.69
CA ASP A 164 2.79 9.07 7.79
C ASP A 164 2.21 9.32 6.41
N PHE A 165 3.02 9.83 5.48
CA PHE A 165 2.64 10.05 4.08
C PHE A 165 2.22 8.75 3.39
N MET A 166 2.99 7.67 3.55
CA MET A 166 2.68 6.36 2.98
C MET A 166 1.34 5.79 3.47
N GLN A 167 0.92 6.09 4.69
CA GLN A 167 -0.36 5.62 5.23
C GLN A 167 -1.55 6.52 4.89
N THR A 168 -1.32 7.81 4.62
CA THR A 168 -2.39 8.75 4.25
C THR A 168 -2.75 8.69 2.78
N MET A 169 -1.83 8.25 1.92
CA MET A 169 -2.10 8.10 0.48
C MET A 169 -2.90 6.83 0.18
N PRO A 170 -3.86 6.89 -0.75
CA PRO A 170 -4.56 5.70 -1.22
C PRO A 170 -3.60 4.67 -1.84
N ALA A 171 -3.84 3.37 -1.60
CA ALA A 171 -2.98 2.28 -2.06
C ALA A 171 -2.70 2.27 -3.58
N PHE A 172 -3.67 2.67 -4.40
CA PHE A 172 -3.51 2.69 -5.85
C PHE A 172 -2.53 3.75 -6.35
N VAL A 173 -2.20 4.79 -5.56
CA VAL A 173 -1.15 5.76 -5.93
C VAL A 173 0.22 5.08 -5.97
N PHE A 174 0.49 4.17 -5.01
CA PHE A 174 1.72 3.36 -5.01
C PHE A 174 1.71 2.25 -6.06
N MET A 175 0.53 1.84 -6.50
CA MET A 175 0.40 0.77 -7.49
C MET A 175 1.04 1.16 -8.83
N ILE A 176 0.92 2.42 -9.25
CA ILE A 176 1.45 2.90 -10.53
C ILE A 176 2.98 2.70 -10.60
N PRO A 177 3.80 3.27 -9.71
CA PRO A 177 5.25 3.07 -9.77
C PRO A 177 5.65 1.61 -9.49
N VAL A 178 4.95 0.89 -8.62
CA VAL A 178 5.27 -0.51 -8.33
C VAL A 178 5.04 -1.39 -9.56
N ILE A 179 3.93 -1.21 -10.29
CA ILE A 179 3.67 -1.96 -11.53
C ILE A 179 4.69 -1.59 -12.60
N ALA A 180 5.10 -0.35 -12.67
CA ALA A 180 6.07 0.11 -13.66
C ALA A 180 7.46 -0.50 -13.45
N PHE A 181 7.90 -0.72 -12.20
CA PHE A 181 9.20 -1.33 -11.88
C PHE A 181 9.16 -2.86 -11.81
N PHE A 182 8.07 -3.46 -11.33
CA PHE A 182 7.97 -4.90 -11.03
C PHE A 182 6.98 -5.64 -11.95
N GLY A 183 6.34 -4.92 -12.85
CA GLY A 183 5.31 -5.50 -13.73
C GLY A 183 3.98 -5.72 -13.01
N THR A 184 2.98 -6.15 -13.79
CA THR A 184 1.67 -6.55 -13.25
C THR A 184 1.75 -7.96 -12.67
N GLY A 185 1.19 -8.20 -11.48
CA GLY A 185 1.08 -9.56 -10.93
C GLY A 185 1.25 -9.66 -9.43
N LYS A 186 1.49 -10.89 -8.96
CA LYS A 186 1.55 -11.24 -7.54
C LYS A 186 2.67 -10.51 -6.78
N VAL A 187 3.83 -10.30 -7.41
CA VAL A 187 4.96 -9.60 -6.79
C VAL A 187 4.61 -8.14 -6.49
N ALA A 188 4.01 -7.44 -7.46
CA ALA A 188 3.55 -6.07 -7.25
C ALA A 188 2.50 -5.99 -6.11
N ALA A 189 1.57 -6.94 -6.07
CA ALA A 189 0.58 -7.01 -4.99
C ALA A 189 1.23 -7.21 -3.61
N VAL A 190 2.22 -8.08 -3.51
CA VAL A 190 3.00 -8.29 -2.26
C VAL A 190 3.72 -7.00 -1.84
N ILE A 191 4.39 -6.32 -2.77
CA ILE A 191 5.13 -5.08 -2.47
C ILE A 191 4.17 -3.99 -1.94
N ILE A 192 3.04 -3.79 -2.60
CA ILE A 192 2.05 -2.80 -2.17
C ILE A 192 1.53 -3.14 -0.77
N THR A 193 1.17 -4.40 -0.54
CA THR A 193 0.68 -4.87 0.76
C THR A 193 1.75 -4.71 1.84
N MET A 194 3.02 -4.97 1.52
CA MET A 194 4.16 -4.80 2.42
C MET A 194 4.40 -3.33 2.78
N ILE A 195 4.23 -2.39 1.85
CA ILE A 195 4.33 -0.94 2.12
C ILE A 195 3.34 -0.53 3.21
N PHE A 196 2.08 -0.99 3.10
CA PHE A 196 1.05 -0.69 4.09
C PHE A 196 1.25 -1.46 5.41
N GLY A 197 1.55 -2.75 5.34
CA GLY A 197 1.74 -3.60 6.51
C GLY A 197 3.05 -3.35 7.26
N GLY A 198 4.12 -2.96 6.56
CA GLY A 198 5.44 -2.72 7.14
C GLY A 198 5.48 -1.48 8.05
N THR A 199 4.77 -0.42 7.71
CA THR A 199 4.74 0.81 8.51
C THR A 199 4.25 0.60 9.95
N PRO A 200 3.11 -0.08 10.21
CA PRO A 200 2.70 -0.44 11.57
C PRO A 200 3.73 -1.30 12.31
N VAL A 201 4.39 -2.25 11.63
CA VAL A 201 5.42 -3.11 12.24
C VAL A 201 6.58 -2.27 12.75
N VAL A 202 7.10 -1.34 11.94
CA VAL A 202 8.17 -0.42 12.36
C VAL A 202 7.75 0.41 13.56
N ARG A 203 6.55 1.01 13.53
CA ARG A 203 6.05 1.86 14.61
C ARG A 203 5.84 1.12 15.92
N LEU A 204 5.22 -0.05 15.86
CA LEU A 204 4.99 -0.87 17.05
C LEU A 204 6.31 -1.38 17.64
N THR A 205 7.29 -1.72 16.81
CA THR A 205 8.64 -2.07 17.27
C THR A 205 9.32 -0.91 17.98
N VAL A 206 9.24 0.30 17.41
CA VAL A 206 9.79 1.50 18.06
C VAL A 206 9.09 1.78 19.39
N LEU A 207 7.77 1.70 19.41
CA LEU A 207 6.97 1.96 20.62
C LEU A 207 7.26 0.93 21.72
N GLY A 208 7.32 -0.35 21.35
CA GLY A 208 7.63 -1.43 22.28
C GLY A 208 9.02 -1.28 22.92
N LEU A 209 10.04 -0.98 22.11
CA LEU A 209 11.41 -0.81 22.62
C LEU A 209 11.59 0.44 23.49
N ARG A 210 10.88 1.51 23.18
CA ARG A 210 10.94 2.75 24.00
C ARG A 210 10.07 2.69 25.25
N GLY A 211 9.11 1.78 25.30
CA GLY A 211 8.28 1.56 26.48
C GLY A 211 8.94 0.71 27.57
N VAL A 212 10.11 0.10 27.30
CA VAL A 212 10.86 -0.67 28.30
C VAL A 212 11.59 0.29 29.25
N PRO A 213 11.39 0.19 30.57
CA PRO A 213 12.12 1.00 31.55
C PRO A 213 13.63 0.72 31.47
N GLU A 214 14.46 1.76 31.63
CA GLU A 214 15.94 1.64 31.58
C GLU A 214 16.53 0.83 32.76
N THR A 215 15.71 0.42 33.70
CA THR A 215 16.10 -0.31 34.93
C THR A 215 16.11 -1.84 34.79
N ILE A 216 15.96 -2.37 33.56
CA ILE A 216 16.00 -3.82 33.30
C ILE A 216 17.25 -4.18 32.51
#